data_d535786e0792b3300df89c77f7ca85bd
#
_entry.id   d535786e0792b3300df89c77f7ca85bd
#
_cell.length_a   1.000
_cell.length_b   1.000
_cell.length_c   1.000
_cell.angle_alpha   90.00
_cell.angle_beta   90.00
_cell.angle_gamma   90.00
#
_symmetry.space_group_name_H-M   'P 1'
#
loop_
_entity.id
_entity.type
_entity.pdbx_description
1 polymer ?
#
loop_
_entity_poly.entity_id
_entity_poly.type
_entity_poly.pdbx_seq_one_letter_code
_entity_poly.pdbx_strand_id
1 'polypeptide(L)'
;MRSTPAHRDVPRKIILKVADEVWIAAALLHREHADRQDFTVREIIARARSENITGTLRPGVSVHAHLHCVANRPPNSAQYRMLHATGEGARRLFRQSDDAGPKRKGKITPETAELPPQYRHLLDWYRNEYAGSATDTWLSGVFEMAGSGEEIFSGIDPDAYVRQLREAWD
;
A
#
# COMPACT_ATOMS: atom_id res chain seq x y z
N MET A 1 -7.61 41.43 37.52
CA MET A 1 -6.85 40.58 36.56
C MET A 1 -7.10 39.13 36.92
N ARG A 2 -7.88 38.42 36.11
CA ARG A 2 -8.17 37.00 36.31
C ARG A 2 -7.27 36.20 35.37
N SER A 3 -6.32 35.44 35.95
CA SER A 3 -5.44 34.52 35.22
C SER A 3 -6.24 33.32 34.72
N THR A 4 -6.31 33.15 33.41
CA THR A 4 -6.86 32.00 32.74
C THR A 4 -5.93 30.80 33.00
N PRO A 5 -6.42 29.66 33.50
CA PRO A 5 -5.58 28.49 33.69
C PRO A 5 -5.15 27.94 32.32
N ALA A 6 -3.85 27.75 32.13
CA ALA A 6 -3.30 27.08 30.96
C ALA A 6 -3.87 25.65 30.87
N HIS A 7 -4.56 25.40 29.78
CA HIS A 7 -5.05 24.06 29.40
C HIS A 7 -3.82 23.15 29.21
N ARG A 8 -3.55 22.25 30.18
CA ARG A 8 -2.52 21.23 30.02
C ARG A 8 -3.02 20.24 28.98
N ASP A 9 -2.41 20.31 27.82
CA ASP A 9 -2.60 19.32 26.76
C ASP A 9 -2.07 17.97 27.28
N VAL A 10 -2.98 17.14 27.77
CA VAL A 10 -2.65 15.78 28.19
C VAL A 10 -2.39 14.98 26.92
N PRO A 11 -1.18 14.45 26.70
CA PRO A 11 -0.88 13.70 25.49
C PRO A 11 -1.87 12.53 25.39
N ARG A 12 -2.69 12.53 24.31
CA ARG A 12 -3.62 11.43 24.01
C ARG A 12 -2.80 10.16 23.90
N LYS A 13 -3.02 9.20 24.79
CA LYS A 13 -2.40 7.87 24.69
C LYS A 13 -2.81 7.24 23.35
N ILE A 14 -1.88 7.15 22.43
CA ILE A 14 -2.11 6.50 21.14
C ILE A 14 -2.32 5.00 21.42
N ILE A 15 -3.52 4.52 21.15
CA ILE A 15 -3.84 3.09 21.25
C ILE A 15 -3.61 2.50 19.85
N LEU A 16 -2.44 1.93 19.63
CA LEU A 16 -2.10 1.28 18.36
C LEU A 16 -2.98 0.04 18.15
N LYS A 17 -3.66 -0.04 17.01
CA LYS A 17 -4.43 -1.23 16.61
C LYS A 17 -3.48 -2.37 16.22
N VAL A 18 -3.92 -3.62 16.41
CA VAL A 18 -3.12 -4.80 16.04
C VAL A 18 -2.82 -4.83 14.53
N ALA A 19 -3.78 -4.40 13.71
CA ALA A 19 -3.60 -4.31 12.26
C ALA A 19 -2.47 -3.32 11.89
N ASP A 20 -2.40 -2.19 12.59
CA ASP A 20 -1.38 -1.17 12.35
C ASP A 20 0.01 -1.64 12.78
N GLU A 21 0.11 -2.42 13.84
CA GLU A 21 1.36 -3.07 14.25
C GLU A 21 1.88 -4.05 13.20
N VAL A 22 0.99 -4.85 12.60
CA VAL A 22 1.33 -5.75 11.49
C VAL A 22 1.78 -4.97 10.25
N TRP A 23 1.08 -3.88 9.93
CA TRP A 23 1.44 -3.02 8.80
C TRP A 23 2.82 -2.38 8.99
N ILE A 24 3.11 -1.85 10.18
CA ILE A 24 4.43 -1.27 10.53
C ILE A 24 5.53 -2.32 10.32
N ALA A 25 5.34 -3.52 10.87
CA ALA A 25 6.33 -4.59 10.73
C ALA A 25 6.61 -4.95 9.27
N ALA A 26 5.57 -5.08 8.45
CA ALA A 26 5.71 -5.35 7.02
C ALA A 26 6.38 -4.18 6.27
N ALA A 27 6.01 -2.93 6.60
CA ALA A 27 6.59 -1.74 5.97
C ALA A 27 8.09 -1.61 6.29
N LEU A 28 8.50 -1.88 7.52
CA LEU A 28 9.90 -1.88 7.91
C LEU A 28 10.70 -2.94 7.16
N LEU A 29 10.17 -4.17 7.03
CA LEU A 29 10.82 -5.23 6.26
C LEU A 29 11.02 -4.85 4.80
N HIS A 30 10.00 -4.30 4.14
CA HIS A 30 10.10 -3.85 2.75
C HIS A 30 11.09 -2.70 2.55
N ARG A 31 11.16 -1.80 3.53
CA ARG A 31 12.09 -0.68 3.48
C ARG A 31 13.54 -1.10 3.72
N GLU A 32 13.76 -2.05 4.62
CA GLU A 32 15.08 -2.60 4.96
C GLU A 32 15.62 -3.54 3.86
N HIS A 33 14.71 -4.19 3.11
CA HIS A 33 15.03 -5.17 2.07
C HIS A 33 14.29 -4.83 0.78
N ALA A 34 14.66 -3.72 0.14
CA ALA A 34 13.99 -3.21 -1.06
C ALA A 34 14.05 -4.15 -2.28
N ASP A 35 15.01 -5.07 -2.29
CA ASP A 35 15.19 -6.12 -3.30
C ASP A 35 14.19 -7.27 -3.17
N ARG A 36 13.54 -7.43 -2.00
CA ARG A 36 12.58 -8.49 -1.74
C ARG A 36 11.15 -8.06 -2.05
N GLN A 37 10.43 -8.92 -2.75
CA GLN A 37 9.03 -8.67 -3.12
C GLN A 37 8.04 -9.04 -2.02
N ASP A 38 8.38 -10.00 -1.16
CA ASP A 38 7.51 -10.48 -0.08
C ASP A 38 8.31 -11.03 1.10
N PHE A 39 7.60 -11.29 2.18
CA PHE A 39 8.11 -11.84 3.43
C PHE A 39 7.16 -12.91 3.95
N THR A 40 7.71 -13.93 4.60
CA THR A 40 6.88 -14.92 5.28
C THR A 40 6.13 -14.30 6.46
N VAL A 41 4.97 -14.84 6.78
CA VAL A 41 4.22 -14.41 7.99
C VAL A 41 5.08 -14.54 9.25
N ARG A 42 5.98 -15.54 9.29
CA ARG A 42 6.92 -15.71 10.40
C ARG A 42 7.88 -14.53 10.53
N GLU A 43 8.41 -14.03 9.42
CA GLU A 43 9.30 -12.86 9.40
C GLU A 43 8.56 -11.60 9.85
N ILE A 44 7.32 -11.40 9.39
CA ILE A 44 6.49 -10.26 9.81
C ILE A 44 6.24 -10.31 11.32
N ILE A 45 5.89 -11.48 11.87
CA ILE A 45 5.67 -11.66 13.30
C ILE A 45 6.98 -11.45 14.09
N ALA A 46 8.11 -11.97 13.59
CA ALA A 46 9.41 -11.79 14.21
C ALA A 46 9.81 -10.30 14.23
N ARG A 47 9.53 -9.57 13.13
CA ARG A 47 9.79 -8.13 13.06
C ARG A 47 8.92 -7.33 14.02
N ALA A 48 7.63 -7.64 14.13
CA ALA A 48 6.73 -7.02 15.11
C ALA A 48 7.19 -7.27 16.54
N ARG A 49 7.67 -8.49 16.85
CA ARG A 49 8.24 -8.84 18.14
C ARG A 49 9.51 -8.06 18.45
N SER A 50 10.41 -7.94 17.48
CA SER A 50 11.66 -7.19 17.62
C SER A 50 11.42 -5.70 17.83
N GLU A 51 10.43 -5.14 17.11
CA GLU A 51 10.06 -3.73 17.24
C GLU A 51 9.43 -3.41 18.60
N ASN A 52 8.72 -4.37 19.17
CA ASN A 52 8.17 -4.31 20.52
C ASN A 52 7.39 -3.03 20.86
N ILE A 53 6.60 -2.51 19.92
CA ILE A 53 5.93 -1.20 20.00
C ILE A 53 5.01 -1.10 21.22
N THR A 54 4.36 -2.20 21.57
CA THR A 54 3.37 -2.26 22.67
C THR A 54 3.91 -2.86 23.98
N GLY A 55 5.21 -3.13 24.03
CA GLY A 55 5.89 -3.72 25.21
C GLY A 55 5.83 -5.25 25.26
N THR A 56 4.89 -5.87 24.54
CA THR A 56 4.80 -7.33 24.37
C THR A 56 4.14 -7.66 23.04
N LEU A 57 4.54 -8.75 22.40
CA LEU A 57 3.88 -9.19 21.17
C LEU A 57 2.45 -9.64 21.48
N ARG A 58 1.48 -8.94 20.90
CA ARG A 58 0.05 -9.27 21.10
C ARG A 58 -0.32 -10.54 20.31
N PRO A 59 -1.11 -11.48 20.85
CA PRO A 59 -1.54 -12.70 20.17
C PRO A 59 -2.24 -12.44 18.83
N GLY A 60 -3.00 -11.33 18.74
CA GLY A 60 -3.70 -10.94 17.53
C GLY A 60 -2.79 -10.62 16.33
N VAL A 61 -1.51 -10.30 16.53
CA VAL A 61 -0.55 -10.02 15.45
C VAL A 61 -0.48 -11.19 14.46
N SER A 62 -0.38 -12.41 14.97
CA SER A 62 -0.35 -13.63 14.14
C SER A 62 -1.63 -13.76 13.30
N VAL A 63 -2.80 -13.61 13.90
CA VAL A 63 -4.10 -13.74 13.22
C VAL A 63 -4.27 -12.67 12.15
N HIS A 64 -3.84 -11.43 12.43
CA HIS A 64 -3.90 -10.33 11.48
C HIS A 64 -2.97 -10.56 10.29
N ALA A 65 -1.75 -11.02 10.50
CA ALA A 65 -0.79 -11.31 9.45
C ALA A 65 -1.21 -12.50 8.58
N HIS A 66 -1.88 -13.51 9.16
CA HIS A 66 -2.36 -14.67 8.41
C HIS A 66 -3.64 -14.38 7.62
N LEU A 67 -4.58 -13.60 8.20
CA LEU A 67 -5.95 -13.50 7.69
C LEU A 67 -6.55 -12.10 7.70
N HIS A 68 -6.61 -11.41 8.85
CA HIS A 68 -7.44 -10.22 9.00
C HIS A 68 -6.98 -9.04 8.13
N CYS A 69 -5.66 -8.90 7.90
CA CYS A 69 -5.09 -7.84 7.07
C CYS A 69 -4.90 -8.23 5.61
N VAL A 70 -5.17 -9.49 5.21
CA VAL A 70 -4.83 -10.01 3.88
C VAL A 70 -5.97 -9.79 2.89
N ALA A 71 -5.75 -8.90 1.92
CA ALA A 71 -6.78 -8.41 1.00
C ALA A 71 -7.41 -9.49 0.11
N ASN A 72 -6.60 -10.39 -0.44
CA ASN A 72 -7.01 -11.45 -1.36
C ASN A 72 -7.39 -12.78 -0.68
N ARG A 73 -7.66 -12.74 0.64
CA ARG A 73 -8.22 -13.88 1.38
C ARG A 73 -9.63 -13.53 1.88
N PRO A 74 -10.49 -14.53 2.11
CA PRO A 74 -11.82 -14.29 2.65
C PRO A 74 -11.75 -13.43 3.91
N PRO A 75 -12.66 -12.46 4.09
CA PRO A 75 -12.72 -11.66 5.30
C PRO A 75 -13.31 -12.49 6.45
N ASN A 76 -12.82 -12.23 7.67
CA ASN A 76 -13.65 -12.42 8.84
C ASN A 76 -14.05 -11.05 9.41
N SER A 77 -14.18 -10.86 10.71
CA SER A 77 -14.69 -9.61 11.29
C SER A 77 -13.89 -8.34 10.88
N ALA A 78 -12.57 -8.46 10.62
CA ALA A 78 -11.74 -7.35 10.17
C ALA A 78 -11.52 -7.42 8.65
N GLN A 79 -11.99 -6.42 7.94
CA GLN A 79 -12.00 -6.38 6.47
C GLN A 79 -10.81 -5.58 5.89
N TYR A 80 -9.68 -5.49 6.59
CA TYR A 80 -8.52 -4.70 6.17
C TYR A 80 -7.90 -5.19 4.85
N ARG A 81 -7.29 -4.25 4.12
CA ARG A 81 -6.55 -4.49 2.87
C ARG A 81 -5.10 -4.03 3.01
N MET A 82 -4.42 -4.43 4.06
CA MET A 82 -3.07 -3.96 4.38
C MET A 82 -1.97 -4.84 3.79
N LEU A 83 -2.26 -6.13 3.62
CA LEU A 83 -1.36 -7.12 3.06
C LEU A 83 -2.00 -7.81 1.84
N HIS A 84 -1.15 -8.33 0.97
CA HIS A 84 -1.53 -9.19 -0.15
C HIS A 84 -0.77 -10.52 -0.04
N ALA A 85 -1.46 -11.65 -0.17
CA ALA A 85 -0.83 -12.96 -0.19
C ALA A 85 -0.24 -13.22 -1.58
N THR A 86 1.06 -13.47 -1.65
CA THR A 86 1.80 -13.81 -2.87
C THR A 86 1.97 -15.33 -3.03
N GLY A 87 1.77 -16.06 -1.94
CA GLY A 87 1.84 -17.50 -1.89
C GLY A 87 1.36 -18.04 -0.54
N GLU A 88 1.54 -19.36 -0.35
CA GLU A 88 1.25 -19.97 0.94
C GLU A 88 2.25 -19.50 1.99
N GLY A 89 1.77 -18.71 2.95
CA GLY A 89 2.62 -18.16 4.01
C GLY A 89 3.42 -16.92 3.65
N ALA A 90 3.45 -16.47 2.40
CA ALA A 90 4.13 -15.24 1.99
C ALA A 90 3.17 -14.06 1.85
N ARG A 91 3.64 -12.87 2.24
CA ARG A 91 2.86 -11.62 2.24
C ARG A 91 3.74 -10.45 1.83
N ARG A 92 3.13 -9.49 1.15
CA ARG A 92 3.68 -8.16 0.93
C ARG A 92 2.67 -7.09 1.32
N LEU A 93 3.08 -5.84 1.38
CA LEU A 93 2.14 -4.74 1.52
C LEU A 93 1.21 -4.69 0.31
N PHE A 94 -0.04 -4.36 0.55
CA PHE A 94 -1.06 -4.21 -0.49
C PHE A 94 -0.77 -2.98 -1.35
N ARG A 95 -1.01 -3.07 -2.65
CA ARG A 95 -0.96 -1.95 -3.60
C ARG A 95 -2.36 -1.71 -4.16
N GLN A 96 -2.66 -0.49 -4.59
CA GLN A 96 -4.00 -0.18 -5.13
C GLN A 96 -4.36 -0.95 -6.41
N SER A 97 -3.35 -1.39 -7.16
CA SER A 97 -3.51 -2.24 -8.35
C SER A 97 -3.80 -3.71 -8.03
N ASP A 98 -3.67 -4.11 -6.77
CA ASP A 98 -3.89 -5.50 -6.37
C ASP A 98 -5.39 -5.81 -6.28
N ASP A 99 -5.74 -7.07 -6.60
CA ASP A 99 -7.09 -7.56 -6.35
C ASP A 99 -7.32 -7.79 -4.87
N ALA A 100 -8.54 -7.46 -4.47
CA ALA A 100 -9.04 -7.70 -3.12
C ALA A 100 -10.34 -8.49 -3.19
N GLY A 101 -10.57 -9.32 -2.20
CA GLY A 101 -11.83 -10.02 -2.07
C GLY A 101 -13.03 -9.04 -2.02
N PRO A 102 -14.20 -9.42 -2.57
CA PRO A 102 -15.33 -8.48 -2.77
C PRO A 102 -15.86 -7.86 -1.48
N LYS A 103 -15.64 -8.51 -0.35
CA LYS A 103 -16.02 -8.00 0.98
C LYS A 103 -14.88 -7.25 1.69
N ARG A 104 -13.71 -7.12 1.07
CA ARG A 104 -12.55 -6.40 1.62
C ARG A 104 -12.64 -4.92 1.28
N LYS A 105 -13.16 -4.10 2.20
CA LYS A 105 -13.37 -2.66 2.02
C LYS A 105 -12.65 -1.80 3.07
N GLY A 106 -11.91 -2.43 3.99
CA GLY A 106 -11.21 -1.75 5.07
C GLY A 106 -9.98 -0.95 4.59
N LYS A 107 -9.34 -0.27 5.52
CA LYS A 107 -8.17 0.58 5.25
C LYS A 107 -6.99 -0.22 4.69
N ILE A 108 -6.21 0.45 3.85
CA ILE A 108 -4.98 -0.07 3.23
C ILE A 108 -3.76 0.26 4.10
N THR A 109 -3.74 1.45 4.68
CA THR A 109 -2.68 1.93 5.55
C THR A 109 -3.27 2.36 6.91
N PRO A 110 -2.47 2.43 7.95
CA PRO A 110 -2.85 3.15 9.17
C PRO A 110 -3.16 4.61 8.90
N GLU A 111 -3.95 5.23 9.76
CA GLU A 111 -4.12 6.68 9.75
C GLU A 111 -2.96 7.35 10.51
N THR A 112 -2.53 8.52 10.05
CA THR A 112 -1.39 9.25 10.65
C THR A 112 -1.58 9.50 12.15
N ALA A 113 -2.81 9.77 12.57
CA ALA A 113 -3.15 10.02 13.98
C ALA A 113 -3.09 8.74 14.85
N GLU A 114 -3.22 7.55 14.24
CA GLU A 114 -3.19 6.25 14.93
C GLU A 114 -1.75 5.72 15.08
N LEU A 115 -0.78 6.30 14.35
CA LEU A 115 0.62 5.87 14.40
C LEU A 115 1.44 6.64 15.44
N PRO A 116 2.31 5.95 16.19
CA PRO A 116 3.35 6.61 16.96
C PRO A 116 4.21 7.49 16.05
N PRO A 117 4.66 8.67 16.52
CA PRO A 117 5.36 9.65 15.69
C PRO A 117 6.55 9.10 14.91
N GLN A 118 7.31 8.18 15.50
CA GLN A 118 8.49 7.57 14.89
C GLN A 118 8.19 6.71 13.65
N TYR A 119 6.94 6.27 13.44
CA TYR A 119 6.55 5.42 12.29
C TYR A 119 5.78 6.19 11.21
N ARG A 120 5.47 7.47 11.42
CA ARG A 120 4.69 8.26 10.44
C ARG A 120 5.38 8.39 9.09
N HIS A 121 6.71 8.45 9.09
CA HIS A 121 7.50 8.49 7.87
C HIS A 121 7.30 7.25 6.95
N LEU A 122 6.83 6.12 7.48
CA LEU A 122 6.51 4.93 6.70
C LEU A 122 5.31 5.14 5.79
N LEU A 123 4.36 6.05 6.16
CA LEU A 123 3.23 6.38 5.30
C LEU A 123 3.67 7.16 4.05
N ASP A 124 4.61 8.09 4.21
CA ASP A 124 5.14 8.88 3.10
C ASP A 124 5.98 7.99 2.18
N TRP A 125 6.85 7.14 2.74
CA TRP A 125 7.57 6.13 2.01
C TRP A 125 6.62 5.18 1.24
N TYR A 126 5.57 4.68 1.88
CA TYR A 126 4.60 3.79 1.24
C TYR A 126 3.92 4.45 0.05
N ARG A 127 3.50 5.71 0.18
CA ARG A 127 2.80 6.45 -0.88
C ARG A 127 3.71 6.80 -2.05
N ASN A 128 4.92 7.25 -1.75
CA ASN A 128 5.80 7.84 -2.74
C ASN A 128 6.73 6.82 -3.41
N GLU A 129 7.15 5.78 -2.67
CA GLU A 129 8.14 4.82 -3.15
C GLU A 129 7.54 3.44 -3.38
N TYR A 130 6.77 2.91 -2.41
CA TYR A 130 6.28 1.53 -2.51
C TYR A 130 5.04 1.38 -3.39
N ALA A 131 4.00 2.19 -3.17
CA ALA A 131 2.75 2.13 -3.92
C ALA A 131 2.83 2.92 -5.24
N GLY A 132 3.64 3.98 -5.29
CA GLY A 132 3.83 4.82 -6.48
C GLY A 132 4.64 4.13 -7.58
N SER A 133 5.57 3.25 -7.25
CA SER A 133 6.41 2.55 -8.24
C SER A 133 5.63 1.68 -9.23
N ALA A 134 4.41 1.28 -8.91
CA ALA A 134 3.53 0.56 -9.84
C ALA A 134 2.88 1.49 -10.88
N THR A 135 2.69 2.77 -10.53
CA THR A 135 2.11 3.77 -11.43
C THR A 135 3.16 4.31 -12.41
N ASP A 136 4.40 4.47 -11.95
CA ASP A 136 5.51 4.92 -12.81
C ASP A 136 5.87 3.87 -13.88
N THR A 137 5.82 2.59 -13.55
CA THR A 137 6.10 1.51 -14.52
C THR A 137 5.04 1.48 -15.63
N TRP A 138 3.76 1.75 -15.31
CA TRP A 138 2.70 1.84 -16.31
C TRP A 138 2.84 3.09 -17.19
N LEU A 139 3.12 4.25 -16.59
CA LEU A 139 3.34 5.50 -17.30
C LEU A 139 4.61 5.44 -18.16
N SER A 140 5.71 4.87 -17.65
CA SER A 140 6.93 4.66 -18.43
C SER A 140 6.68 3.77 -19.64
N GLY A 141 5.91 2.69 -19.50
CA GLY A 141 5.51 1.83 -20.62
C GLY A 141 4.64 2.56 -21.64
N VAL A 142 3.74 3.44 -21.22
CA VAL A 142 2.93 4.28 -22.11
C VAL A 142 3.79 5.32 -22.84
N PHE A 143 4.76 5.94 -22.16
CA PHE A 143 5.68 6.89 -22.78
C PHE A 143 6.69 6.23 -23.72
N GLU A 144 7.13 5.01 -23.44
CA GLU A 144 7.95 4.21 -24.37
C GLU A 144 7.14 3.82 -25.63
N MET A 145 5.84 3.56 -25.49
CA MET A 145 4.95 3.31 -26.63
C MET A 145 4.59 4.59 -27.41
N ALA A 146 4.64 5.76 -26.80
CA ALA A 146 4.29 7.04 -27.42
C ALA A 146 5.25 7.45 -28.56
N GLY A 147 6.43 6.84 -28.66
CA GLY A 147 7.38 7.05 -29.76
C GLY A 147 7.39 5.94 -30.83
N SER A 148 6.85 4.76 -30.51
CA SER A 148 6.94 3.58 -31.39
C SER A 148 5.99 3.61 -32.60
N GLY A 149 5.06 4.57 -32.66
CA GLY A 149 4.11 4.75 -33.75
C GLY A 149 4.64 5.62 -34.90
N GLU A 150 5.76 6.32 -34.72
CA GLU A 150 6.28 7.26 -35.70
C GLU A 150 6.71 6.54 -37.01
N GLU A 151 7.25 5.34 -36.90
CA GLU A 151 7.63 4.53 -38.08
C GLU A 151 6.42 3.96 -38.83
N ILE A 152 5.30 3.69 -38.14
CA ILE A 152 4.07 3.15 -38.73
C ILE A 152 3.32 4.23 -39.52
N PHE A 153 3.44 5.48 -39.11
CA PHE A 153 2.78 6.64 -39.73
C PHE A 153 3.74 7.50 -40.59
N SER A 154 5.02 7.11 -40.72
CA SER A 154 5.97 7.82 -41.56
C SER A 154 5.53 7.75 -43.01
N GLY A 155 5.17 8.91 -43.58
CA GLY A 155 4.70 9.02 -44.97
C GLY A 155 3.17 9.01 -45.14
N ILE A 156 2.40 8.94 -44.09
CA ILE A 156 0.95 9.07 -44.13
C ILE A 156 0.58 10.48 -43.67
N ASP A 157 -0.06 11.26 -44.56
CA ASP A 157 -0.68 12.54 -44.16
C ASP A 157 -1.88 12.25 -43.26
N PRO A 158 -1.86 12.67 -41.97
CA PRO A 158 -2.94 12.39 -41.06
C PRO A 158 -4.31 12.92 -41.50
N ASP A 159 -4.34 14.05 -42.19
CA ASP A 159 -5.58 14.67 -42.68
C ASP A 159 -6.14 13.90 -43.88
N ALA A 160 -5.29 13.37 -44.75
CA ALA A 160 -5.70 12.50 -45.81
C ALA A 160 -6.25 11.16 -45.32
N TYR A 161 -5.60 10.57 -44.29
CA TYR A 161 -6.04 9.32 -43.69
C TYR A 161 -7.40 9.44 -42.99
N VAL A 162 -7.62 10.51 -42.22
CA VAL A 162 -8.91 10.75 -41.55
C VAL A 162 -10.02 11.02 -42.57
N ARG A 163 -9.71 11.69 -43.67
CA ARG A 163 -10.67 11.94 -44.78
C ARG A 163 -11.10 10.64 -45.44
N GLN A 164 -10.15 9.77 -45.76
CA GLN A 164 -10.39 8.45 -46.36
C GLN A 164 -11.24 7.54 -45.47
N LEU A 165 -11.01 7.59 -44.11
CA LEU A 165 -11.84 6.86 -43.17
C LEU A 165 -13.28 7.37 -43.12
N ARG A 166 -13.52 8.67 -43.25
CA ARG A 166 -14.88 9.25 -43.28
C ARG A 166 -15.63 8.90 -44.55
N GLU A 167 -14.97 8.89 -45.70
CA GLU A 167 -15.55 8.53 -47.01
C GLU A 167 -15.93 7.04 -47.11
N ALA A 168 -15.31 6.19 -46.29
CA ALA A 168 -15.62 4.76 -46.22
C ALA A 168 -16.84 4.41 -45.32
N TRP A 169 -17.42 5.40 -44.65
CA TRP A 169 -18.57 5.21 -43.73
C TRP A 169 -19.89 5.76 -44.30
N ASP A 170 -19.86 6.42 -45.48
CA ASP A 170 -21.03 6.82 -46.26
C ASP A 170 -21.35 5.75 -47.34
#